data_b8a182920f9551ea622a3ad113e2176d
#
_entry.id   b8a182920f9551ea622a3ad113e2176d
#
_cell.length_a   1.000
_cell.length_b   1.000
_cell.length_c   1.000
_cell.angle_alpha   90.00
_cell.angle_beta   90.00
_cell.angle_gamma   90.00
#
_symmetry.space_group_name_H-M   'P 1'
#
loop_
_entity.id
_entity.type
_entity.pdbx_description
1 polymer ?
#
loop_
_entity_poly.entity_id
_entity_poly.type
_entity_poly.pdbx_seq_one_letter_code
_entity_poly.pdbx_strand_id
1 'polypeptide(L)'
;MLDDALVGQLLEVAPVYLQVSLDGARRETNDAIRGSGTFDRILAGIELLARRGYPDFSLNMVITRLNVGEIAEFDRLARHYGAKTRLSRFRPSGRGCGTWEDYRLTKEQLLELSAFLGDHPEILTGDSFFALTPESRRKLGLNMCGAAKMTCAVAPDGSVYPCAFLCDSAFLAGNVTATPLSVMWGSSPVFERFRDLEVETCRTCERFSLCHGGCPAIGYFLTDSLGLPDPECLRSASAKEED
;
A
#
# COMPACT_ATOMS: atom_id res chain seq x y z
N MET A 1 -17.29 -11.79 7.12
CA MET A 1 -18.13 -10.80 6.39
C MET A 1 -18.68 -9.86 7.44
N LEU A 2 -18.78 -8.56 7.16
CA LEU A 2 -19.42 -7.63 8.06
C LEU A 2 -20.91 -7.96 8.14
N ASP A 3 -21.39 -8.28 9.33
CA ASP A 3 -22.81 -8.43 9.65
C ASP A 3 -23.20 -7.52 10.81
N ASP A 4 -24.48 -7.46 11.12
CA ASP A 4 -25.00 -6.52 12.12
C ASP A 4 -24.44 -6.78 13.53
N ALA A 5 -24.22 -8.04 13.89
CA ALA A 5 -23.66 -8.41 15.17
C ALA A 5 -22.18 -7.97 15.30
N LEU A 6 -21.37 -8.21 14.26
CA LEU A 6 -19.98 -7.80 14.25
C LEU A 6 -19.83 -6.28 14.25
N VAL A 7 -20.65 -5.56 13.47
CA VAL A 7 -20.63 -4.09 13.48
C VAL A 7 -21.05 -3.56 14.86
N GLY A 8 -22.02 -4.19 15.54
CA GLY A 8 -22.37 -3.87 16.92
C GLY A 8 -21.18 -4.00 17.88
N GLN A 9 -20.47 -5.13 17.83
CA GLN A 9 -19.28 -5.37 18.65
C GLN A 9 -18.15 -4.36 18.34
N LEU A 10 -17.93 -4.04 17.05
CA LEU A 10 -16.94 -3.03 16.66
C LEU A 10 -17.27 -1.64 17.21
N LEU A 11 -18.55 -1.28 17.27
CA LEU A 11 -18.99 -0.01 17.86
C LEU A 11 -18.77 0.04 19.38
N GLU A 12 -18.88 -1.10 20.08
CA GLU A 12 -18.63 -1.18 21.51
C GLU A 12 -17.14 -1.00 21.88
N VAL A 13 -16.22 -1.42 21.01
CA VAL A 13 -14.77 -1.30 21.23
C VAL A 13 -14.15 -0.08 20.55
N ALA A 14 -14.97 0.78 19.95
CA ALA A 14 -14.50 2.00 19.27
C ALA A 14 -13.67 2.91 20.21
N PRO A 15 -12.71 3.69 19.66
CA PRO A 15 -12.52 3.94 18.23
C PRO A 15 -11.53 2.97 17.57
N VAL A 16 -12.01 2.12 16.70
CA VAL A 16 -11.18 1.32 15.81
C VAL A 16 -11.33 1.88 14.40
N TYR A 17 -10.21 2.28 13.80
CA TYR A 17 -10.21 2.68 12.39
C TYR A 17 -10.37 1.45 11.49
N LEU A 18 -11.38 1.44 10.64
CA LEU A 18 -11.61 0.36 9.70
C LEU A 18 -11.15 0.74 8.30
N GLN A 19 -10.58 -0.23 7.61
CA GLN A 19 -10.28 -0.13 6.19
C GLN A 19 -10.99 -1.27 5.46
N VAL A 20 -11.90 -0.91 4.56
CA VAL A 20 -12.62 -1.86 3.71
C VAL A 20 -11.99 -1.82 2.33
N SER A 21 -11.54 -2.98 1.88
CA SER A 21 -10.94 -3.09 0.55
C SER A 21 -12.00 -3.27 -0.52
N LEU A 22 -11.98 -2.41 -1.54
CA LEU A 22 -12.83 -2.45 -2.73
C LEU A 22 -11.97 -1.99 -3.92
N ASP A 23 -11.76 -2.86 -4.92
CA ASP A 23 -10.81 -2.59 -6.00
C ASP A 23 -11.45 -2.12 -7.31
N GLY A 24 -12.62 -1.51 -7.24
CA GLY A 24 -13.32 -0.86 -8.34
C GLY A 24 -14.51 -0.05 -7.85
N ALA A 25 -14.83 1.03 -8.55
CA ALA A 25 -16.07 1.76 -8.34
C ALA A 25 -17.26 1.02 -8.98
N ARG A 26 -16.97 0.09 -9.89
CA ARG A 26 -17.94 -0.70 -10.64
C ARG A 26 -17.78 -2.18 -10.32
N ARG A 27 -18.89 -2.90 -10.43
CA ARG A 27 -18.94 -4.36 -10.21
C ARG A 27 -17.95 -5.10 -11.09
N GLU A 28 -17.95 -4.79 -12.38
CA GLU A 28 -17.16 -5.47 -13.39
C GLU A 28 -15.66 -5.38 -13.05
N THR A 29 -15.21 -4.20 -12.70
CA THR A 29 -13.80 -3.94 -12.37
C THR A 29 -13.40 -4.59 -11.05
N ASN A 30 -14.22 -4.40 -10.01
CA ASN A 30 -13.93 -5.03 -8.71
C ASN A 30 -13.92 -6.55 -8.82
N ASP A 31 -14.91 -7.14 -9.48
CA ASP A 31 -15.06 -8.60 -9.57
C ASP A 31 -13.99 -9.23 -10.47
N ALA A 32 -13.50 -8.51 -11.48
CA ALA A 32 -12.33 -8.95 -12.26
C ALA A 32 -11.07 -9.09 -11.40
N ILE A 33 -10.88 -8.23 -10.40
CA ILE A 33 -9.70 -8.23 -9.52
C ILE A 33 -9.90 -9.16 -8.32
N ARG A 34 -11.08 -9.12 -7.68
CA ARG A 34 -11.35 -9.79 -6.40
C ARG A 34 -12.12 -11.10 -6.50
N GLY A 35 -12.70 -11.38 -7.66
CA GLY A 35 -13.55 -12.54 -7.91
C GLY A 35 -15.03 -12.18 -7.95
N SER A 36 -15.77 -12.95 -8.75
CA SER A 36 -17.20 -12.73 -9.05
C SER A 36 -18.07 -12.62 -7.80
N GLY A 37 -18.99 -11.67 -7.79
CA GLY A 37 -19.96 -11.41 -6.72
C GLY A 37 -19.35 -10.80 -5.44
N THR A 38 -18.09 -10.39 -5.48
CA THR A 38 -17.45 -9.76 -4.30
C THR A 38 -17.89 -8.31 -4.15
N PHE A 39 -18.17 -7.60 -5.25
CA PHE A 39 -18.63 -6.21 -5.22
C PHE A 39 -19.88 -6.02 -4.35
N ASP A 40 -20.94 -6.77 -4.62
CA ASP A 40 -22.19 -6.65 -3.88
C ASP A 40 -22.05 -6.98 -2.41
N ARG A 41 -21.26 -8.02 -2.10
CA ARG A 41 -21.01 -8.43 -0.71
C ARG A 41 -20.23 -7.37 0.07
N ILE A 42 -19.25 -6.73 -0.58
CA ILE A 42 -18.47 -5.66 0.05
C ILE A 42 -19.36 -4.44 0.22
N LEU A 43 -20.12 -4.07 -0.80
CA LEU A 43 -21.03 -2.92 -0.77
C LEU A 43 -22.08 -3.03 0.34
N ALA A 44 -22.68 -4.20 0.51
CA ALA A 44 -23.61 -4.46 1.61
C ALA A 44 -22.97 -4.24 2.99
N GLY A 45 -21.69 -4.62 3.16
CA GLY A 45 -20.95 -4.34 4.39
C GLY A 45 -20.66 -2.85 4.59
N ILE A 46 -20.34 -2.12 3.52
CA ILE A 46 -20.14 -0.66 3.56
C ILE A 46 -21.44 0.07 3.91
N GLU A 47 -22.55 -0.31 3.27
CA GLU A 47 -23.88 0.22 3.59
C GLU A 47 -24.27 -0.01 5.04
N LEU A 48 -23.93 -1.16 5.59
CA LEU A 48 -24.18 -1.48 6.99
C LEU A 48 -23.37 -0.58 7.92
N LEU A 49 -22.08 -0.36 7.66
CA LEU A 49 -21.24 0.57 8.44
C LEU A 49 -21.82 1.99 8.40
N ALA A 50 -22.16 2.49 7.22
CA ALA A 50 -22.75 3.81 7.05
C ALA A 50 -24.09 3.95 7.80
N ARG A 51 -25.00 2.98 7.63
CA ARG A 51 -26.32 2.97 8.30
C ARG A 51 -26.23 2.89 9.81
N ARG A 52 -25.24 2.15 10.35
CA ARG A 52 -24.97 2.05 11.79
C ARG A 52 -24.18 3.25 12.34
N GLY A 53 -23.81 4.21 11.50
CA GLY A 53 -23.08 5.42 11.88
C GLY A 53 -21.65 5.12 12.39
N TYR A 54 -20.95 4.13 11.77
CA TYR A 54 -19.57 3.82 12.17
C TYR A 54 -18.68 5.06 11.96
N PRO A 55 -17.96 5.54 13.00
CA PRO A 55 -17.45 6.93 13.03
C PRO A 55 -16.26 7.19 12.11
N ASP A 56 -15.39 6.20 11.86
CA ASP A 56 -14.17 6.41 11.07
C ASP A 56 -13.76 5.16 10.29
N PHE A 57 -13.99 5.19 8.98
CA PHE A 57 -13.54 4.13 8.08
C PHE A 57 -13.12 4.68 6.72
N SER A 58 -12.37 3.89 6.00
CA SER A 58 -11.98 4.18 4.62
C SER A 58 -12.33 3.04 3.68
N LEU A 59 -12.56 3.39 2.41
CA LEU A 59 -12.51 2.46 1.31
C LEU A 59 -11.10 2.51 0.71
N ASN A 60 -10.47 1.36 0.60
CA ASN A 60 -9.13 1.23 0.01
C ASN A 60 -9.19 0.54 -1.34
N MET A 61 -8.66 1.20 -2.36
CA MET A 61 -8.44 0.65 -3.68
C MET A 61 -6.95 0.39 -3.90
N VAL A 62 -6.60 -0.86 -4.24
CA VAL A 62 -5.27 -1.15 -4.79
C VAL A 62 -5.27 -0.77 -6.25
N ILE A 63 -4.47 0.24 -6.60
CA ILE A 63 -4.46 0.81 -7.95
C ILE A 63 -3.78 -0.14 -8.93
N THR A 64 -4.48 -0.40 -10.01
CA THR A 64 -4.03 -1.23 -11.14
C THR A 64 -4.38 -0.54 -12.46
N ARG A 65 -3.85 -1.06 -13.57
CA ARG A 65 -4.21 -0.62 -14.91
C ARG A 65 -5.71 -0.69 -15.21
N LEU A 66 -6.43 -1.60 -14.55
CA LEU A 66 -7.86 -1.81 -14.80
C LEU A 66 -8.74 -0.77 -14.11
N ASN A 67 -8.32 -0.23 -12.96
CA ASN A 67 -9.19 0.59 -12.11
C ASN A 67 -8.71 2.04 -11.95
N VAL A 68 -7.53 2.40 -12.43
CA VAL A 68 -7.00 3.76 -12.29
C VAL A 68 -7.93 4.83 -12.87
N GLY A 69 -8.64 4.54 -13.96
CA GLY A 69 -9.63 5.44 -14.54
C GLY A 69 -10.90 5.64 -13.71
N GLU A 70 -11.10 4.82 -12.66
CA GLU A 70 -12.29 4.88 -11.81
C GLU A 70 -12.08 5.66 -10.50
N ILE A 71 -10.90 6.23 -10.24
CA ILE A 71 -10.56 6.84 -8.94
C ILE A 71 -11.55 7.95 -8.55
N ALA A 72 -11.93 8.83 -9.48
CA ALA A 72 -12.87 9.89 -9.19
C ALA A 72 -14.29 9.37 -8.88
N GLU A 73 -14.70 8.29 -9.53
CA GLU A 73 -15.98 7.61 -9.26
C GLU A 73 -15.92 6.88 -7.90
N PHE A 74 -14.81 6.23 -7.62
CA PHE A 74 -14.54 5.58 -6.34
C PHE A 74 -14.54 6.56 -5.16
N ASP A 75 -13.95 7.74 -5.33
CA ASP A 75 -13.99 8.79 -4.31
C ASP A 75 -15.41 9.28 -4.03
N ARG A 76 -16.21 9.48 -5.10
CA ARG A 76 -17.64 9.79 -4.93
C ARG A 76 -18.40 8.70 -4.18
N LEU A 77 -18.12 7.43 -4.49
CA LEU A 77 -18.72 6.28 -3.81
C LEU A 77 -18.33 6.26 -2.32
N ALA A 78 -17.06 6.46 -2.01
CA ALA A 78 -16.59 6.54 -0.62
C ALA A 78 -17.28 7.66 0.16
N ARG A 79 -17.32 8.86 -0.40
CA ARG A 79 -18.01 10.02 0.21
C ARG A 79 -19.51 9.80 0.40
N HIS A 80 -20.17 9.11 -0.53
CA HIS A 80 -21.59 8.78 -0.40
C HIS A 80 -21.89 7.96 0.87
N TYR A 81 -20.98 7.09 1.27
CA TYR A 81 -21.10 6.28 2.49
C TYR A 81 -20.42 6.91 3.71
N GLY A 82 -19.96 8.15 3.63
CA GLY A 82 -19.24 8.82 4.72
C GLY A 82 -17.85 8.26 4.98
N ALA A 83 -17.29 7.48 4.05
CA ALA A 83 -15.96 6.91 4.16
C ALA A 83 -14.89 7.85 3.58
N LYS A 84 -13.66 7.70 4.07
CA LYS A 84 -12.48 8.31 3.45
C LYS A 84 -12.01 7.46 2.28
N THR A 85 -11.52 8.09 1.22
CA THR A 85 -10.85 7.39 0.12
C THR A 85 -9.40 7.11 0.49
N ARG A 86 -8.96 5.87 0.30
CA ARG A 86 -7.57 5.47 0.42
C ARG A 86 -7.12 4.77 -0.85
N LEU A 87 -5.92 5.09 -1.31
CA LEU A 87 -5.29 4.44 -2.44
C LEU A 87 -4.02 3.72 -1.98
N SER A 88 -3.86 2.49 -2.43
CA SER A 88 -2.70 1.66 -2.19
C SER A 88 -2.09 1.18 -3.50
N ARG A 89 -0.81 0.96 -3.47
CA ARG A 89 -0.04 0.50 -4.60
C ARG A 89 -0.24 -0.99 -4.86
N PHE A 90 -0.37 -1.40 -6.11
CA PHE A 90 -0.22 -2.80 -6.50
C PHE A 90 1.22 -3.26 -6.28
N ARG A 91 1.40 -4.49 -5.81
CA ARG A 91 2.73 -5.09 -5.55
C ARG A 91 2.80 -6.51 -6.11
N PRO A 92 3.95 -6.92 -6.66
CA PRO A 92 4.18 -8.28 -7.17
C PRO A 92 4.41 -9.27 -6.02
N SER A 93 3.45 -9.37 -5.08
CA SER A 93 3.53 -10.26 -3.93
C SER A 93 2.26 -11.08 -3.76
N GLY A 94 2.36 -12.28 -3.19
CA GLY A 94 1.24 -13.18 -3.04
C GLY A 94 0.59 -13.50 -4.38
N ARG A 95 -0.72 -13.29 -4.52
CA ARG A 95 -1.44 -13.49 -5.80
C ARG A 95 -1.00 -12.54 -6.91
N GLY A 96 -0.37 -11.43 -6.56
CA GLY A 96 0.15 -10.44 -7.51
C GLY A 96 1.45 -10.86 -8.22
N CYS A 97 2.15 -11.90 -7.74
CA CYS A 97 3.46 -12.30 -8.29
C CYS A 97 3.42 -12.61 -9.79
N GLY A 98 2.38 -13.30 -10.26
CA GLY A 98 2.27 -13.71 -11.66
C GLY A 98 1.55 -12.70 -12.56
N THR A 99 1.09 -11.58 -12.02
CA THR A 99 0.21 -10.64 -12.74
C THR A 99 0.75 -9.21 -12.77
N TRP A 100 2.00 -9.02 -12.39
CA TRP A 100 2.62 -7.69 -12.31
C TRP A 100 2.56 -6.94 -13.65
N GLU A 101 3.01 -7.57 -14.75
CA GLU A 101 3.04 -6.93 -16.06
C GLU A 101 1.64 -6.64 -16.62
N ASP A 102 0.65 -7.43 -16.24
CA ASP A 102 -0.73 -7.25 -16.69
C ASP A 102 -1.46 -6.14 -15.92
N TYR A 103 -1.11 -5.94 -14.65
CA TYR A 103 -1.87 -5.06 -13.75
C TYR A 103 -1.13 -3.80 -13.33
N ARG A 104 0.19 -3.74 -13.42
CA ARG A 104 0.93 -2.51 -13.09
C ARG A 104 0.52 -1.35 -13.98
N LEU A 105 0.61 -0.15 -13.45
CA LEU A 105 0.33 1.07 -14.22
C LEU A 105 1.35 1.27 -15.35
N THR A 106 0.90 1.88 -16.45
CA THR A 106 1.81 2.43 -17.45
C THR A 106 2.43 3.73 -16.94
N LYS A 107 3.49 4.22 -17.59
CA LYS A 107 4.14 5.50 -17.25
C LYS A 107 3.14 6.67 -17.34
N GLU A 108 2.32 6.67 -18.39
CA GLU A 108 1.30 7.69 -18.62
C GLU A 108 0.26 7.69 -17.50
N GLN A 109 -0.24 6.50 -17.13
CA GLN A 109 -1.20 6.35 -16.01
C GLN A 109 -0.59 6.77 -14.67
N LEU A 110 0.71 6.51 -14.45
CA LEU A 110 1.42 6.97 -13.25
C LEU A 110 1.52 8.50 -13.20
N LEU A 111 1.79 9.16 -14.34
CA LEU A 111 1.83 10.61 -14.43
C LEU A 111 0.45 11.23 -14.18
N GLU A 112 -0.60 10.68 -14.81
CA GLU A 112 -1.99 11.12 -14.59
C GLU A 112 -2.41 10.95 -13.12
N LEU A 113 -2.12 9.80 -12.52
CA LEU A 113 -2.38 9.55 -11.10
C LEU A 113 -1.62 10.54 -10.20
N SER A 114 -0.37 10.83 -10.54
CA SER A 114 0.46 11.79 -9.82
C SER A 114 -0.16 13.19 -9.82
N ALA A 115 -0.59 13.67 -11.01
CA ALA A 115 -1.27 14.94 -11.15
C ALA A 115 -2.58 14.96 -10.38
N PHE A 116 -3.41 13.94 -10.55
CA PHE A 116 -4.68 13.81 -9.82
C PHE A 116 -4.51 13.89 -8.30
N LEU A 117 -3.52 13.18 -7.76
CA LEU A 117 -3.25 13.21 -6.31
C LEU A 117 -2.69 14.54 -5.82
N GLY A 118 -2.02 15.30 -6.69
CA GLY A 118 -1.59 16.66 -6.40
C GLY A 118 -2.79 17.58 -6.11
N ASP A 119 -3.86 17.41 -6.87
CA ASP A 119 -5.10 18.20 -6.75
C ASP A 119 -6.06 17.68 -5.67
N HIS A 120 -5.84 16.45 -5.18
CA HIS A 120 -6.71 15.79 -4.18
C HIS A 120 -5.96 15.41 -2.89
N PRO A 121 -5.55 16.42 -2.08
CA PRO A 121 -4.77 16.17 -0.86
C PRO A 121 -5.54 15.44 0.25
N GLU A 122 -6.88 15.37 0.16
CA GLU A 122 -7.75 14.64 1.07
C GLU A 122 -7.71 13.12 0.88
N ILE A 123 -7.30 12.62 -0.28
CA ILE A 123 -7.17 11.19 -0.54
C ILE A 123 -6.01 10.61 0.27
N LEU A 124 -6.32 9.59 1.07
CA LEU A 124 -5.33 8.96 1.93
C LEU A 124 -4.40 8.05 1.11
N THR A 125 -3.14 8.15 1.42
CA THR A 125 -2.11 7.29 0.84
C THR A 125 -1.12 6.92 1.94
N GLY A 126 -0.54 5.75 1.88
CA GLY A 126 0.40 5.29 2.92
C GLY A 126 1.61 4.58 2.34
N ASP A 127 1.74 4.62 1.02
CA ASP A 127 2.79 3.93 0.29
C ASP A 127 3.90 4.89 -0.17
N SER A 128 5.11 4.36 -0.33
CA SER A 128 6.26 5.05 -0.93
C SER A 128 6.01 5.61 -2.34
N PHE A 129 4.92 5.20 -2.95
CA PHE A 129 4.41 5.63 -4.25
C PHE A 129 4.32 7.16 -4.40
N PHE A 130 3.91 7.85 -3.36
CA PHE A 130 3.58 9.27 -3.42
C PHE A 130 4.77 10.20 -3.19
N ALA A 131 5.89 9.68 -2.73
CA ALA A 131 7.15 10.39 -2.73
C ALA A 131 7.72 10.56 -4.14
N LEU A 132 7.24 9.75 -5.09
CA LEU A 132 7.66 9.78 -6.49
C LEU A 132 7.02 10.93 -7.27
N THR A 133 5.97 11.57 -6.74
CA THR A 133 5.31 12.69 -7.41
C THR A 133 6.12 13.98 -7.25
N PRO A 134 6.36 14.75 -8.32
CA PRO A 134 7.15 15.99 -8.26
C PRO A 134 6.61 17.03 -7.27
N GLU A 135 5.30 17.02 -7.03
CA GLU A 135 4.56 18.06 -6.32
C GLU A 135 4.01 17.63 -4.97
N SER A 136 4.43 16.47 -4.44
CA SER A 136 3.89 15.98 -3.17
C SER A 136 4.25 16.94 -2.04
N ARG A 137 3.30 17.79 -1.66
CA ARG A 137 3.31 18.62 -0.44
C ARG A 137 3.00 17.80 0.81
N ARG A 138 2.98 16.47 0.68
CA ARG A 138 2.58 15.55 1.75
C ARG A 138 3.66 15.50 2.83
N LYS A 139 3.20 15.41 4.08
CA LYS A 139 4.07 15.40 5.26
C LYS A 139 5.10 14.27 5.16
N LEU A 140 6.34 14.58 5.45
CA LEU A 140 7.45 13.65 5.64
C LEU A 140 7.03 12.46 6.51
N GLY A 141 7.44 11.27 6.14
CA GLY A 141 7.23 10.04 6.91
C GLY A 141 6.03 9.18 6.49
N LEU A 142 5.06 9.72 5.76
CA LEU A 142 3.90 8.94 5.31
C LEU A 142 4.07 8.31 3.93
N ASN A 143 5.08 8.74 3.17
CA ASN A 143 5.31 8.33 1.78
C ASN A 143 6.64 7.60 1.59
N MET A 144 7.32 7.23 2.66
CA MET A 144 8.53 6.42 2.65
C MET A 144 8.23 4.98 3.07
N CYS A 145 9.12 4.07 2.71
CA CYS A 145 9.04 2.69 3.17
C CYS A 145 9.18 2.61 4.70
N GLY A 146 8.15 2.08 5.37
CA GLY A 146 8.13 1.89 6.83
C GLY A 146 8.76 0.57 7.31
N ALA A 147 9.19 -0.32 6.40
CA ALA A 147 9.75 -1.63 6.74
C ALA A 147 10.91 -1.51 7.74
N ALA A 148 10.81 -2.18 8.88
CA ALA A 148 11.75 -2.15 10.00
C ALA A 148 12.07 -0.75 10.57
N LYS A 149 11.46 0.32 10.05
CA LYS A 149 11.62 1.72 10.50
C LYS A 149 10.45 2.18 11.36
N MET A 150 9.23 1.85 10.95
CA MET A 150 7.98 2.20 11.64
C MET A 150 7.05 1.00 11.78
N THR A 151 7.24 -0.05 10.98
CA THR A 151 6.37 -1.23 10.95
C THR A 151 7.21 -2.50 10.84
N CYS A 152 6.64 -3.60 11.30
CA CYS A 152 7.07 -4.96 11.02
C CYS A 152 5.83 -5.84 10.81
N ALA A 153 6.00 -7.06 10.38
CA ALA A 153 4.95 -8.06 10.30
C ALA A 153 5.23 -9.20 11.27
N VAL A 154 4.18 -9.69 11.91
CA VAL A 154 4.21 -10.92 12.72
C VAL A 154 3.26 -11.91 12.06
N ALA A 155 3.77 -13.04 11.62
CA ALA A 155 2.99 -14.12 11.03
C ALA A 155 2.23 -14.92 12.11
N PRO A 156 1.21 -15.72 11.73
CA PRO A 156 0.43 -16.49 12.68
C PRO A 156 1.22 -17.49 13.54
N ASP A 157 2.37 -17.95 13.06
CA ASP A 157 3.31 -18.82 13.78
C ASP A 157 4.28 -18.06 14.72
N GLY A 158 4.13 -16.73 14.81
CA GLY A 158 4.98 -15.86 15.59
C GLY A 158 6.25 -15.37 14.87
N SER A 159 6.49 -15.78 13.65
CA SER A 159 7.64 -15.32 12.84
C SER A 159 7.55 -13.84 12.53
N VAL A 160 8.69 -13.13 12.63
CA VAL A 160 8.76 -11.66 12.49
C VAL A 160 9.54 -11.29 11.25
N TYR A 161 9.00 -10.34 10.47
CA TYR A 161 9.54 -9.87 9.20
C TYR A 161 9.55 -8.34 9.13
N PRO A 162 10.40 -7.71 8.29
CA PRO A 162 10.48 -6.26 8.17
C PRO A 162 9.19 -5.61 7.65
N CYS A 163 8.42 -6.31 6.81
CA CYS A 163 7.09 -5.88 6.36
C CYS A 163 6.24 -7.07 5.91
N ALA A 164 4.92 -6.84 5.75
CA ALA A 164 3.97 -7.88 5.37
C ALA A 164 4.15 -8.42 3.94
N PHE A 165 4.93 -7.76 3.10
CA PHE A 165 5.21 -8.21 1.73
C PHE A 165 6.46 -9.06 1.61
N LEU A 166 7.35 -9.05 2.62
CA LEU A 166 8.62 -9.78 2.64
C LEU A 166 8.60 -10.87 3.73
N CYS A 167 7.54 -11.69 3.72
CA CYS A 167 7.41 -12.85 4.61
C CYS A 167 8.10 -14.08 4.00
N ASP A 168 9.40 -13.96 3.76
CA ASP A 168 10.27 -15.01 3.24
C ASP A 168 11.38 -15.33 4.26
N SER A 169 11.90 -16.56 4.24
CA SER A 169 12.95 -17.01 5.15
C SER A 169 14.21 -16.13 5.12
N ALA A 170 14.52 -15.53 3.96
CA ALA A 170 15.63 -14.59 3.79
C ALA A 170 15.47 -13.30 4.62
N PHE A 171 14.27 -12.99 5.08
CA PHE A 171 13.93 -11.80 5.86
C PHE A 171 13.39 -12.12 7.25
N LEU A 172 13.55 -13.34 7.72
CA LEU A 172 13.15 -13.73 9.07
C LEU A 172 14.01 -13.03 10.11
N ALA A 173 13.41 -12.12 10.88
CA ALA A 173 14.07 -11.38 11.95
C ALA A 173 14.11 -12.14 13.28
N GLY A 174 13.26 -13.13 13.45
CA GLY A 174 13.12 -13.96 14.65
C GLY A 174 11.68 -14.41 14.86
N ASN A 175 11.36 -14.88 16.08
CA ASN A 175 10.02 -15.33 16.44
C ASN A 175 9.62 -14.78 17.81
N VAL A 176 8.43 -14.19 17.94
CA VAL A 176 7.93 -13.56 19.18
C VAL A 176 7.70 -14.55 20.32
N THR A 177 7.57 -15.84 20.03
CA THR A 177 7.43 -16.88 21.06
C THR A 177 8.77 -17.20 21.75
N ALA A 178 9.90 -16.89 21.09
CA ALA A 178 11.26 -17.13 21.61
C ALA A 178 11.94 -15.85 22.11
N THR A 179 11.69 -14.71 21.44
CA THR A 179 12.35 -13.43 21.75
C THR A 179 11.34 -12.29 21.72
N PRO A 180 11.30 -11.41 22.74
CA PRO A 180 10.42 -10.26 22.73
C PRO A 180 10.62 -9.37 21.49
N LEU A 181 9.52 -8.87 20.92
CA LEU A 181 9.56 -8.02 19.73
C LEU A 181 10.45 -6.77 19.93
N SER A 182 10.44 -6.18 21.12
CA SER A 182 11.28 -5.01 21.45
C SER A 182 12.78 -5.30 21.34
N VAL A 183 13.20 -6.52 21.70
CA VAL A 183 14.60 -6.95 21.55
C VAL A 183 14.93 -7.12 20.06
N MET A 184 14.09 -7.85 19.32
CA MET A 184 14.29 -8.01 17.87
C MET A 184 14.28 -6.66 17.14
N TRP A 185 13.39 -5.75 17.53
CA TRP A 185 13.32 -4.40 16.95
C TRP A 185 14.65 -3.64 17.11
N GLY A 186 15.31 -3.77 18.26
CA GLY A 186 16.55 -3.06 18.55
C GLY A 186 17.82 -3.70 18.00
N SER A 187 17.85 -5.03 17.80
CA SER A 187 19.10 -5.76 17.57
C SER A 187 19.07 -6.79 16.42
N SER A 188 17.94 -6.89 15.68
CA SER A 188 17.90 -7.83 14.55
C SER A 188 18.73 -7.33 13.37
N PRO A 189 19.72 -8.11 12.88
CA PRO A 189 20.51 -7.75 11.70
C PRO A 189 19.65 -7.57 10.44
N VAL A 190 18.53 -8.29 10.37
CA VAL A 190 17.55 -8.12 9.28
C VAL A 190 16.95 -6.72 9.34
N PHE A 191 16.55 -6.25 10.52
CA PHE A 191 15.97 -4.92 10.66
C PHE A 191 17.00 -3.81 10.43
N GLU A 192 18.23 -3.99 10.90
CA GLU A 192 19.34 -3.07 10.64
C GLU A 192 19.59 -2.93 9.14
N ARG A 193 19.67 -4.05 8.41
CA ARG A 193 19.82 -4.04 6.94
C ARG A 193 18.75 -3.21 6.25
N PHE A 194 17.49 -3.21 6.73
CA PHE A 194 16.42 -2.40 6.14
C PHE A 194 16.50 -0.93 6.54
N ARG A 195 17.01 -0.61 7.72
CA ARG A 195 17.22 0.76 8.19
C ARG A 195 18.34 1.44 7.43
N ASP A 196 19.40 0.69 7.17
CA ASP A 196 20.64 1.17 6.52
C ASP A 196 20.59 0.94 5.00
N LEU A 197 19.43 0.47 4.47
CA LEU A 197 19.30 0.21 3.05
C LEU A 197 19.47 1.51 2.26
N GLU A 198 20.49 1.54 1.45
CA GLU A 198 20.76 2.60 0.49
C GLU A 198 20.62 2.08 -0.94
N VAL A 199 19.96 2.87 -1.78
CA VAL A 199 19.89 2.64 -3.21
C VAL A 199 20.88 3.59 -3.88
N GLU A 200 22.08 3.07 -4.19
CA GLU A 200 23.23 3.88 -4.62
C GLU A 200 22.92 4.76 -5.84
N THR A 201 22.21 4.21 -6.83
CA THR A 201 21.80 4.93 -8.02
C THR A 201 20.84 6.09 -7.75
N CYS A 202 20.21 6.12 -6.57
CA CYS A 202 19.32 7.20 -6.18
C CYS A 202 19.96 8.29 -5.32
N ARG A 203 21.22 8.14 -4.90
CA ARG A 203 21.91 9.09 -3.98
C ARG A 203 21.98 10.52 -4.53
N THR A 204 22.10 10.68 -5.82
CA THR A 204 22.15 12.00 -6.48
C THR A 204 20.76 12.59 -6.75
N CYS A 205 19.69 11.83 -6.49
CA CYS A 205 18.33 12.30 -6.71
C CYS A 205 17.90 13.28 -5.59
N GLU A 206 17.41 14.44 -5.96
CA GLU A 206 16.91 15.46 -5.01
C GLU A 206 15.76 14.97 -4.12
N ARG A 207 15.06 13.91 -4.52
CA ARG A 207 13.96 13.30 -3.75
C ARG A 207 14.41 12.11 -2.89
N PHE A 208 15.69 11.76 -2.91
CA PHE A 208 16.19 10.60 -2.16
C PHE A 208 15.88 10.68 -0.67
N SER A 209 16.04 11.86 -0.07
CA SER A 209 15.71 12.10 1.35
C SER A 209 14.24 11.85 1.71
N LEU A 210 13.35 11.83 0.74
CA LEU A 210 11.91 11.58 0.93
C LEU A 210 11.54 10.12 0.64
N CYS A 211 12.01 9.56 -0.48
CA CYS A 211 11.56 8.26 -0.96
C CYS A 211 12.51 7.11 -0.63
N HIS A 212 13.80 7.40 -0.34
CA HIS A 212 14.83 6.39 -0.05
C HIS A 212 14.93 5.25 -1.08
N GLY A 213 14.63 5.55 -2.37
CA GLY A 213 14.65 4.56 -3.44
C GLY A 213 13.32 3.82 -3.66
N GLY A 214 12.26 4.16 -2.92
CA GLY A 214 10.93 3.59 -3.11
C GLY A 214 10.63 2.38 -2.24
N CYS A 215 10.02 1.33 -2.83
CA CYS A 215 9.64 0.11 -2.12
C CYS A 215 10.62 -1.03 -2.38
N PRO A 216 11.50 -1.39 -1.41
CA PRO A 216 12.47 -2.47 -1.60
C PRO A 216 11.83 -3.83 -1.89
N ALA A 217 10.60 -4.07 -1.41
CA ALA A 217 9.89 -5.32 -1.68
C ALA A 217 9.56 -5.49 -3.16
N ILE A 218 9.18 -4.42 -3.87
CA ILE A 218 8.93 -4.49 -5.31
C ILE A 218 10.24 -4.79 -6.05
N GLY A 219 11.32 -4.10 -5.72
CA GLY A 219 12.65 -4.38 -6.28
C GLY A 219 13.03 -5.85 -6.09
N TYR A 220 12.91 -6.37 -4.88
CA TYR A 220 13.24 -7.74 -4.55
C TYR A 220 12.41 -8.77 -5.34
N PHE A 221 11.09 -8.62 -5.40
CA PHE A 221 10.24 -9.57 -6.15
C PHE A 221 10.52 -9.59 -7.65
N LEU A 222 11.02 -8.51 -8.22
CA LEU A 222 11.30 -8.42 -9.66
C LEU A 222 12.74 -8.79 -10.02
N THR A 223 13.69 -8.68 -9.07
CA THR A 223 15.13 -8.75 -9.39
C THR A 223 15.95 -9.52 -8.36
N ASP A 224 15.33 -10.07 -7.32
CA ASP A 224 16.01 -10.67 -6.16
C ASP A 224 16.98 -9.72 -5.43
N SER A 225 16.83 -8.39 -5.63
CA SER A 225 17.68 -7.37 -5.04
C SER A 225 16.89 -6.30 -4.30
N LEU A 226 17.33 -5.94 -3.08
CA LEU A 226 16.78 -4.82 -2.30
C LEU A 226 17.37 -3.45 -2.72
N GLY A 227 18.57 -3.45 -3.31
CA GLY A 227 19.36 -2.24 -3.57
C GLY A 227 19.08 -1.54 -4.90
N LEU A 228 17.98 -1.89 -5.59
CA LEU A 228 17.61 -1.27 -6.85
C LEU A 228 16.53 -0.21 -6.65
N PRO A 229 16.49 0.83 -7.50
CA PRO A 229 15.44 1.83 -7.46
C PRO A 229 14.08 1.19 -7.77
N ASP A 230 13.04 1.80 -7.22
CA ASP A 230 11.67 1.39 -7.49
C ASP A 230 11.38 1.44 -9.00
N PRO A 231 10.90 0.34 -9.61
CA PRO A 231 10.64 0.28 -11.06
C PRO A 231 9.53 1.22 -11.54
N GLU A 232 8.67 1.68 -10.64
CA GLU A 232 7.65 2.70 -10.95
C GLU A 232 8.14 4.13 -10.65
N CYS A 233 9.44 4.32 -10.42
CA CYS A 233 10.01 5.65 -10.26
C CYS A 233 9.96 6.42 -11.59
N LEU A 234 9.21 7.51 -11.63
CA LEU A 234 9.08 8.35 -12.84
C LEU A 234 10.39 9.02 -13.24
N ARG A 235 11.37 9.17 -12.32
CA ARG A 235 12.66 9.82 -12.53
C ARG A 235 13.74 8.86 -13.03
N SER A 236 13.71 7.59 -12.63
CA SER A 236 14.67 6.59 -13.12
C SER A 236 14.44 6.21 -14.58
N ALA A 237 13.22 6.39 -15.09
CA ALA A 237 12.89 6.17 -16.48
C ALA A 237 13.41 7.30 -17.40
N SER A 238 13.55 8.53 -16.90
CA SER A 238 14.06 9.66 -17.67
C SER A 238 15.59 9.58 -17.93
N ALA A 239 16.32 8.84 -17.10
CA ALA A 239 17.77 8.69 -17.26
C ALA A 239 18.19 7.64 -18.31
N LYS A 240 17.25 6.91 -18.90
CA LYS A 240 17.52 5.88 -19.92
C LYS A 240 17.11 6.27 -21.34
N GLU A 241 16.48 7.45 -21.52
CA GLU A 241 16.06 7.96 -22.83
C GLU A 241 17.04 8.98 -23.43
N GLU A 242 18.22 9.21 -22.79
CA GLU A 242 19.25 10.14 -23.26
C GLU A 242 20.53 9.47 -23.79
N ASP A 243 20.49 8.15 -24.12
CA ASP A 243 21.60 7.45 -24.81
C ASP A 243 21.16 6.89 -26.18
#